data_87aa49f152c261ce629803d44a8fe461
#
_entry.id   87aa49f152c261ce629803d44a8fe461
#
_cell.length_a   1.000
_cell.length_b   1.000
_cell.length_c   1.000
_cell.angle_alpha   90.00
_cell.angle_beta   90.00
_cell.angle_gamma   90.00
#
_symmetry.space_group_name_H-M   'P 1'
#
loop_
_entity.id
_entity.type
_entity.pdbx_description
1 polymer ?
#
loop_
_entity_poly.entity_id
_entity_poly.type
_entity_poly.pdbx_seq_one_letter_code
_entity_poly.pdbx_strand_id
1 'polypeptide(L)'
;MTAALTHTTTTDPPPAGDALPGDAAPASPRRPAAETVRLYAADWNAFLAWCKGEDLAALPAAPATLAAFLNAGGATLSAGALARRAAAIAAQHRQAGLASPAADPAVTAILRAARRAGKPRRHAPPRPARLVRMAGACQGGLAGARDRALLLLAASGLGRAALVGLDFEHVRIGDAGAELVITDQAGGGGRRVAIKRAANRDACPVQALEDWLAMSGTSFGPVFRKIDRWGNIEHRRLGTDAVRRILMRRTLRRGRTGKAAAA
;
A
#
# COMPACT_ATOMS: atom_id res chain seq x y z
N MET A 1 -14.68 -87.06 3.50
CA MET A 1 -14.58 -85.94 2.58
C MET A 1 -14.70 -84.70 3.40
N THR A 2 -13.57 -84.11 3.72
CA THR A 2 -13.45 -83.01 4.67
C THR A 2 -13.12 -81.71 3.90
N ALA A 3 -14.01 -80.74 3.95
CA ALA A 3 -13.82 -79.43 3.31
C ALA A 3 -13.16 -78.47 4.33
N ALA A 4 -12.00 -77.98 4.02
CA ALA A 4 -11.27 -76.97 4.78
C ALA A 4 -11.77 -75.55 4.42
N LEU A 5 -12.24 -74.83 5.42
CA LEU A 5 -12.57 -73.40 5.33
C LEU A 5 -11.31 -72.57 5.60
N THR A 6 -10.81 -71.86 4.59
CA THR A 6 -9.71 -70.88 4.73
C THR A 6 -10.33 -69.52 5.10
N HIS A 7 -9.99 -69.03 6.30
CA HIS A 7 -10.29 -67.66 6.74
C HIS A 7 -9.23 -66.71 6.20
N THR A 8 -9.61 -65.82 5.32
CA THR A 8 -8.79 -64.64 4.92
C THR A 8 -9.00 -63.55 5.92
N THR A 9 -7.93 -63.25 6.70
CA THR A 9 -7.87 -62.08 7.60
C THR A 9 -7.55 -60.88 6.79
N THR A 10 -8.52 -59.96 6.59
CA THR A 10 -8.30 -58.64 6.01
C THR A 10 -7.67 -57.76 7.10
N THR A 11 -6.42 -57.42 6.92
CA THR A 11 -5.73 -56.46 7.77
C THR A 11 -6.05 -55.06 7.29
N ASP A 12 -6.81 -54.32 8.06
CA ASP A 12 -7.10 -52.92 7.85
C ASP A 12 -5.83 -52.08 8.12
N PRO A 13 -5.45 -51.10 7.24
CA PRO A 13 -4.33 -50.24 7.52
C PRO A 13 -4.66 -49.25 8.66
N PRO A 14 -3.65 -48.87 9.49
CA PRO A 14 -3.87 -47.94 10.59
C PRO A 14 -4.25 -46.54 10.09
N PRO A 15 -5.02 -45.74 10.86
CA PRO A 15 -5.43 -44.41 10.49
C PRO A 15 -4.21 -43.50 10.34
N ALA A 16 -4.21 -42.71 9.27
CA ALA A 16 -3.19 -41.69 9.00
C ALA A 16 -3.10 -40.73 10.17
N GLY A 17 -1.94 -40.70 10.80
CA GLY A 17 -1.64 -39.77 11.88
C GLY A 17 -1.74 -38.33 11.41
N ASP A 18 -2.34 -37.50 12.27
CA ASP A 18 -2.38 -36.05 12.16
C ASP A 18 -0.94 -35.49 11.93
N ALA A 19 -0.67 -35.06 10.73
CA ALA A 19 0.52 -34.28 10.44
C ALA A 19 0.37 -32.92 11.12
N LEU A 20 1.17 -32.66 12.14
CA LEU A 20 1.35 -31.34 12.72
C LEU A 20 1.67 -30.34 11.61
N PRO A 21 1.16 -29.09 11.66
CA PRO A 21 1.45 -28.08 10.67
C PRO A 21 2.97 -27.83 10.66
N GLY A 22 3.60 -28.29 9.57
CA GLY A 22 5.03 -28.16 9.35
C GLY A 22 5.49 -26.72 9.43
N ASP A 23 6.68 -26.53 9.96
CA ASP A 23 7.46 -25.30 10.02
C ASP A 23 7.27 -24.46 8.77
N ALA A 24 6.69 -23.27 8.96
CA ALA A 24 6.63 -22.27 7.92
C ALA A 24 8.07 -21.89 7.54
N ALA A 25 8.50 -22.27 6.35
CA ALA A 25 9.78 -21.87 5.80
C ALA A 25 9.96 -20.35 5.97
N PRO A 26 11.15 -19.87 6.35
CA PRO A 26 11.40 -18.45 6.55
C PRO A 26 11.03 -17.70 5.27
N ALA A 27 10.11 -16.73 5.40
CA ALA A 27 9.63 -15.94 4.26
C ALA A 27 10.81 -15.31 3.54
N SER A 28 11.00 -15.67 2.28
CA SER A 28 12.03 -15.11 1.42
C SER A 28 12.00 -13.58 1.49
N PRO A 29 13.15 -12.89 1.57
CA PRO A 29 13.19 -11.44 1.70
C PRO A 29 12.45 -10.81 0.53
N ARG A 30 11.35 -10.10 0.81
CA ARG A 30 10.53 -9.43 -0.19
C ARG A 30 11.40 -8.48 -1.00
N ARG A 31 11.44 -8.66 -2.31
CA ARG A 31 12.08 -7.71 -3.22
C ARG A 31 11.43 -6.34 -3.02
N PRO A 32 12.21 -5.27 -2.79
CA PRO A 32 11.66 -3.93 -2.64
C PRO A 32 10.96 -3.49 -3.94
N ALA A 33 9.84 -2.79 -3.82
CA ALA A 33 9.11 -2.24 -4.96
C ALA A 33 10.03 -1.32 -5.79
N ALA A 34 9.84 -1.26 -7.12
CA ALA A 34 10.65 -0.44 -8.03
C ALA A 34 10.81 1.02 -7.57
N GLU A 35 9.75 1.61 -7.01
CA GLU A 35 9.80 2.95 -6.43
C GLU A 35 10.73 3.02 -5.21
N THR A 36 10.76 2.00 -4.37
CA THR A 36 11.68 1.92 -3.22
C THR A 36 13.13 1.86 -3.68
N VAL A 37 13.41 1.07 -4.73
CA VAL A 37 14.76 0.97 -5.33
C VAL A 37 15.21 2.33 -5.85
N ARG A 38 14.34 3.03 -6.59
CA ARG A 38 14.61 4.37 -7.12
C ARG A 38 14.87 5.39 -6.01
N LEU A 39 14.09 5.38 -4.95
CA LEU A 39 14.27 6.26 -3.81
C LEU A 39 15.56 5.95 -3.04
N TYR A 40 15.92 4.68 -2.89
CA TYR A 40 17.17 4.28 -2.25
C TYR A 40 18.38 4.74 -3.06
N ALA A 41 18.34 4.62 -4.38
CA ALA A 41 19.39 5.11 -5.26
C ALA A 41 19.57 6.64 -5.14
N ALA A 42 18.46 7.39 -5.10
CA ALA A 42 18.50 8.84 -4.91
C ALA A 42 19.06 9.23 -3.53
N ASP A 43 18.65 8.53 -2.46
CA ASP A 43 19.15 8.78 -1.10
C ASP A 43 20.63 8.42 -0.97
N TRP A 44 21.10 7.36 -1.64
CA TRP A 44 22.51 6.99 -1.69
C TRP A 44 23.35 8.04 -2.43
N ASN A 45 22.90 8.49 -3.60
CA ASN A 45 23.59 9.52 -4.37
C ASN A 45 23.68 10.84 -3.59
N ALA A 46 22.65 11.21 -2.83
CA ALA A 46 22.68 12.37 -1.94
C ALA A 46 23.72 12.21 -0.82
N PHE A 47 23.90 11.00 -0.27
CA PHE A 47 24.91 10.71 0.73
C PHE A 47 26.33 10.78 0.14
N LEU A 48 26.55 10.20 -1.05
CA LEU A 48 27.82 10.27 -1.76
C LEU A 48 28.24 11.74 -2.02
N ALA A 49 27.30 12.54 -2.52
CA ALA A 49 27.57 13.95 -2.80
C ALA A 49 27.91 14.74 -1.52
N TRP A 50 27.21 14.45 -0.41
CA TRP A 50 27.48 15.08 0.88
C TRP A 50 28.84 14.66 1.44
N CYS A 51 29.16 13.37 1.46
CA CYS A 51 30.45 12.87 1.91
C CYS A 51 31.63 13.45 1.10
N LYS A 52 31.44 13.58 -0.22
CA LYS A 52 32.45 14.24 -1.08
C LYS A 52 32.64 15.71 -0.70
N GLY A 53 31.59 16.43 -0.34
CA GLY A 53 31.67 17.82 0.10
C GLY A 53 32.37 18.00 1.47
N GLU A 54 32.27 16.98 2.34
CA GLU A 54 32.86 16.98 3.67
C GLU A 54 34.23 16.25 3.74
N ASP A 55 34.73 15.77 2.59
CA ASP A 55 35.95 14.97 2.49
C ASP A 55 35.93 13.70 3.37
N LEU A 56 34.78 13.01 3.38
CA LEU A 56 34.55 11.81 4.19
C LEU A 56 34.32 10.57 3.32
N ALA A 57 34.78 9.41 3.81
CA ALA A 57 34.49 8.13 3.17
C ALA A 57 33.00 7.78 3.27
N ALA A 58 32.36 7.50 2.11
CA ALA A 58 30.98 7.06 2.07
C ALA A 58 30.81 5.53 2.20
N LEU A 59 31.86 4.75 1.82
CA LEU A 59 31.85 3.30 1.90
C LEU A 59 33.29 2.78 2.16
N PRO A 60 33.58 2.20 3.33
CA PRO A 60 32.71 2.12 4.49
C PRO A 60 32.52 3.50 5.15
N ALA A 61 31.28 3.81 5.54
CA ALA A 61 31.01 5.02 6.32
C ALA A 61 31.08 4.72 7.82
N ALA A 62 31.71 5.61 8.56
CA ALA A 62 31.64 5.57 10.03
C ALA A 62 30.23 5.91 10.51
N PRO A 63 29.77 5.38 11.68
CA PRO A 63 28.51 5.78 12.29
C PRO A 63 28.38 7.30 12.51
N ALA A 64 29.46 7.96 12.88
CA ALA A 64 29.51 9.41 13.05
C ALA A 64 29.23 10.17 11.73
N THR A 65 29.76 9.69 10.61
CA THR A 65 29.49 10.24 9.27
C THR A 65 28.00 10.17 8.92
N LEU A 66 27.37 9.01 9.16
CA LEU A 66 25.92 8.85 8.94
C LEU A 66 25.11 9.76 9.89
N ALA A 67 25.51 9.84 11.16
CA ALA A 67 24.85 10.71 12.13
C ALA A 67 24.90 12.19 11.72
N ALA A 68 26.04 12.67 11.25
CA ALA A 68 26.23 14.05 10.77
C ALA A 68 25.35 14.32 9.54
N PHE A 69 25.32 13.41 8.56
CA PHE A 69 24.47 13.52 7.38
C PHE A 69 22.97 13.57 7.72
N LEU A 70 22.51 12.75 8.67
CA LEU A 70 21.12 12.77 9.11
C LEU A 70 20.77 14.05 9.84
N ASN A 71 21.68 14.58 10.67
CA ASN A 71 21.49 15.84 11.38
C ASN A 71 21.44 17.03 10.40
N ALA A 72 22.31 17.07 9.39
CA ALA A 72 22.26 18.08 8.33
C ALA A 72 20.91 18.09 7.58
N GLY A 73 20.30 16.92 7.38
CA GLY A 73 18.96 16.78 6.80
C GLY A 73 17.81 17.05 7.78
N GLY A 74 18.06 17.07 9.09
CA GLY A 74 17.02 17.09 10.13
C GLY A 74 16.09 18.29 10.10
N ALA A 75 16.58 19.46 9.67
CA ALA A 75 15.79 20.69 9.59
C ALA A 75 14.76 20.66 8.45
N THR A 76 15.08 19.98 7.34
CA THR A 76 14.30 20.03 6.08
C THR A 76 13.48 18.77 5.81
N LEU A 77 13.95 17.61 6.28
CA LEU A 77 13.38 16.31 5.98
C LEU A 77 12.41 15.83 7.07
N SER A 78 11.42 15.01 6.64
CA SER A 78 10.56 14.31 7.58
C SER A 78 11.30 13.14 8.24
N ALA A 79 10.85 12.73 9.44
CA ALA A 79 11.38 11.55 10.13
C ALA A 79 11.35 10.27 9.25
N GLY A 80 10.33 10.12 8.39
CA GLY A 80 10.24 9.03 7.43
C GLY A 80 11.30 9.10 6.33
N ALA A 81 11.64 10.30 5.87
CA ALA A 81 12.70 10.51 4.88
C ALA A 81 14.08 10.23 5.48
N LEU A 82 14.33 10.68 6.71
CA LEU A 82 15.58 10.37 7.43
C LEU A 82 15.75 8.87 7.67
N ALA A 83 14.69 8.16 8.09
CA ALA A 83 14.72 6.71 8.26
C ALA A 83 14.98 5.98 6.93
N ARG A 84 14.39 6.44 5.81
CA ARG A 84 14.64 5.88 4.48
C ARG A 84 16.08 6.09 4.04
N ARG A 85 16.66 7.29 4.26
CA ARG A 85 18.09 7.57 4.00
C ARG A 85 19.00 6.61 4.76
N ALA A 86 18.79 6.45 6.06
CA ALA A 86 19.55 5.50 6.86
C ALA A 86 19.42 4.06 6.35
N ALA A 87 18.21 3.64 5.94
CA ALA A 87 17.96 2.33 5.37
C ALA A 87 18.64 2.12 4.01
N ALA A 88 18.69 3.14 3.16
CA ALA A 88 19.38 3.11 1.87
C ALA A 88 20.88 2.92 2.06
N ILE A 89 21.50 3.68 2.96
CA ILE A 89 22.93 3.58 3.29
C ILE A 89 23.26 2.21 3.90
N ALA A 90 22.41 1.73 4.82
CA ALA A 90 22.53 0.38 5.38
C ALA A 90 22.46 -0.72 4.30
N ALA A 91 21.59 -0.55 3.29
CA ALA A 91 21.46 -1.50 2.18
C ALA A 91 22.75 -1.55 1.34
N GLN A 92 23.37 -0.41 1.05
CA GLN A 92 24.62 -0.34 0.31
C GLN A 92 25.79 -1.01 1.06
N HIS A 93 25.90 -0.78 2.37
CA HIS A 93 26.92 -1.45 3.20
C HIS A 93 26.72 -2.97 3.21
N ARG A 94 25.49 -3.46 3.40
CA ARG A 94 25.21 -4.90 3.33
C ARG A 94 25.53 -5.49 1.96
N GLN A 95 25.23 -4.76 0.88
CA GLN A 95 25.53 -5.22 -0.48
C GLN A 95 27.04 -5.31 -0.73
N ALA A 96 27.82 -4.44 -0.08
CA ALA A 96 29.30 -4.48 -0.12
C ALA A 96 29.90 -5.44 0.92
N GLY A 97 29.10 -6.20 1.67
CA GLY A 97 29.60 -7.10 2.73
C GLY A 97 30.15 -6.38 3.96
N LEU A 98 29.79 -5.11 4.16
CA LEU A 98 30.31 -4.25 5.23
C LEU A 98 29.29 -4.10 6.37
N ALA A 99 29.80 -3.84 7.59
CA ALA A 99 28.97 -3.53 8.73
C ALA A 99 28.13 -2.26 8.49
N SER A 100 26.83 -2.31 8.85
CA SER A 100 25.94 -1.18 8.65
C SER A 100 26.14 -0.10 9.71
N PRO A 101 26.46 1.18 9.36
CA PRO A 101 26.57 2.26 10.31
C PRO A 101 25.22 2.65 10.95
N ALA A 102 24.09 2.21 10.35
CA ALA A 102 22.74 2.55 10.83
C ALA A 102 22.35 1.78 12.10
N ALA A 103 23.08 0.75 12.48
CA ALA A 103 22.83 -0.02 13.71
C ALA A 103 23.37 0.70 14.97
N ASP A 104 24.19 1.72 14.79
CA ASP A 104 24.80 2.45 15.90
C ASP A 104 23.77 3.16 16.79
N PRO A 105 23.93 3.12 18.13
CA PRO A 105 23.04 3.79 19.07
C PRO A 105 22.84 5.29 18.80
N ALA A 106 23.88 6.01 18.39
CA ALA A 106 23.79 7.45 18.09
C ALA A 106 22.88 7.71 16.89
N VAL A 107 23.00 6.89 15.81
CA VAL A 107 22.13 6.99 14.64
C VAL A 107 20.69 6.66 15.00
N THR A 108 20.46 5.60 15.79
CA THR A 108 19.12 5.23 16.25
C THR A 108 18.51 6.29 17.16
N ALA A 109 19.29 6.97 17.99
CA ALA A 109 18.84 8.08 18.82
C ALA A 109 18.37 9.27 17.99
N ILE A 110 19.10 9.65 16.93
CA ILE A 110 18.71 10.71 15.98
C ILE A 110 17.37 10.36 15.31
N LEU A 111 17.20 9.14 14.82
CA LEU A 111 15.96 8.70 14.18
C LEU A 111 14.78 8.67 15.17
N ARG A 112 15.00 8.28 16.43
CA ARG A 112 14.00 8.36 17.50
C ARG A 112 13.63 9.81 17.83
N ALA A 113 14.62 10.70 17.95
CA ALA A 113 14.41 12.12 18.18
C ALA A 113 13.59 12.75 17.05
N ALA A 114 13.95 12.48 15.78
CA ALA A 114 13.21 12.94 14.62
C ALA A 114 11.75 12.43 14.59
N ARG A 115 11.49 11.19 15.03
CA ARG A 115 10.13 10.66 15.16
C ARG A 115 9.32 11.37 16.24
N ARG A 116 9.95 11.68 17.40
CA ARG A 116 9.30 12.43 18.49
C ARG A 116 9.04 13.89 18.12
N ALA A 117 10.01 14.54 17.49
CA ALA A 117 9.90 15.92 17.02
C ALA A 117 9.02 16.02 15.75
N GLY A 118 8.72 14.89 15.13
CA GLY A 118 8.03 14.81 13.86
C GLY A 118 6.74 15.61 13.88
N LYS A 119 6.68 16.64 13.04
CA LYS A 119 5.46 17.40 12.77
C LYS A 119 4.36 16.41 12.43
N PRO A 120 3.16 16.54 13.02
CA PRO A 120 2.05 15.67 12.67
C PRO A 120 1.90 15.68 11.15
N ARG A 121 1.75 14.50 10.55
CA ARG A 121 1.64 14.36 9.08
C ARG A 121 0.65 15.41 8.61
N ARG A 122 1.09 16.40 7.83
CA ARG A 122 0.24 17.45 7.27
C ARG A 122 -1.00 16.88 6.56
N HIS A 123 -0.96 15.60 6.23
CA HIS A 123 -2.04 14.85 5.61
C HIS A 123 -2.12 13.44 6.20
N ALA A 124 -2.59 13.32 7.44
CA ALA A 124 -3.11 12.04 7.92
C ALA A 124 -4.20 11.57 6.94
N PRO A 125 -4.27 10.27 6.61
CA PRO A 125 -5.34 9.77 5.77
C PRO A 125 -6.68 10.17 6.38
N PRO A 126 -7.64 10.64 5.57
CA PRO A 126 -8.93 11.05 6.09
C PRO A 126 -9.60 9.88 6.81
N ARG A 127 -10.23 10.16 7.95
CA ARG A 127 -10.99 9.16 8.73
C ARG A 127 -12.09 8.55 7.85
N PRO A 128 -12.44 7.25 8.01
CA PRO A 128 -13.47 6.58 7.22
C PRO A 128 -14.79 7.37 7.10
N ALA A 129 -15.30 7.87 8.21
CA ALA A 129 -16.53 8.69 8.22
C ALA A 129 -16.41 9.97 7.36
N ARG A 130 -15.22 10.55 7.23
CA ARG A 130 -14.98 11.70 6.34
C ARG A 130 -14.99 11.26 4.88
N LEU A 131 -14.42 10.11 4.56
CA LEU A 131 -14.42 9.57 3.19
C LEU A 131 -15.84 9.26 2.73
N VAL A 132 -16.68 8.66 3.57
CA VAL A 132 -18.09 8.41 3.28
C VAL A 132 -18.84 9.73 2.98
N ARG A 133 -18.67 10.75 3.82
CA ARG A 133 -19.28 12.06 3.55
C ARG A 133 -18.79 12.72 2.26
N MET A 134 -17.52 12.52 1.91
CA MET A 134 -16.96 13.01 0.64
C MET A 134 -17.54 12.26 -0.56
N ALA A 135 -17.78 10.96 -0.43
CA ALA A 135 -18.41 10.12 -1.44
C ALA A 135 -19.84 10.58 -1.73
N GLY A 136 -20.63 10.90 -0.70
CA GLY A 136 -21.98 11.46 -0.86
C GLY A 136 -22.00 12.83 -1.55
N ALA A 137 -20.89 13.57 -1.55
CA ALA A 137 -20.77 14.86 -2.25
C ALA A 137 -20.22 14.72 -3.68
N CYS A 138 -20.02 13.49 -4.19
CA CYS A 138 -19.61 13.26 -5.57
C CYS A 138 -20.79 13.55 -6.51
N GLN A 139 -20.57 14.45 -7.47
CA GLN A 139 -21.56 14.76 -8.51
C GLN A 139 -21.68 13.59 -9.50
N GLY A 140 -22.77 13.54 -10.27
CA GLY A 140 -22.99 12.54 -11.30
C GLY A 140 -21.92 12.51 -12.40
N GLY A 141 -22.10 11.59 -13.33
CA GLY A 141 -21.19 11.32 -14.45
C GLY A 141 -20.00 10.42 -14.06
N LEU A 142 -19.22 10.02 -15.06
CA LEU A 142 -18.13 9.05 -14.94
C LEU A 142 -17.11 9.42 -13.85
N ALA A 143 -16.67 10.67 -13.80
CA ALA A 143 -15.71 11.14 -12.80
C ALA A 143 -16.27 11.09 -11.38
N GLY A 144 -17.56 11.36 -11.21
CA GLY A 144 -18.25 11.30 -9.93
C GLY A 144 -18.41 9.87 -9.44
N ALA A 145 -18.86 8.96 -10.30
CA ALA A 145 -19.00 7.53 -9.98
C ALA A 145 -17.65 6.90 -9.60
N ARG A 146 -16.59 7.15 -10.40
CA ARG A 146 -15.23 6.71 -10.09
C ARG A 146 -14.75 7.21 -8.73
N ASP A 147 -14.88 8.52 -8.50
CA ASP A 147 -14.39 9.15 -7.27
C ASP A 147 -15.18 8.64 -6.04
N ARG A 148 -16.48 8.38 -6.19
CA ARG A 148 -17.33 7.79 -5.15
C ARG A 148 -16.88 6.37 -4.80
N ALA A 149 -16.67 5.50 -5.80
CA ALA A 149 -16.18 4.14 -5.59
C ALA A 149 -14.80 4.14 -4.90
N LEU A 150 -13.85 4.97 -5.37
CA LEU A 150 -12.54 5.14 -4.74
C LEU A 150 -12.63 5.56 -3.27
N LEU A 151 -13.50 6.52 -2.94
CA LEU A 151 -13.66 7.04 -1.58
C LEU A 151 -14.27 6.01 -0.63
N LEU A 152 -15.29 5.26 -1.07
CA LEU A 152 -15.96 4.26 -0.24
C LEU A 152 -15.08 3.01 -0.04
N LEU A 153 -14.36 2.57 -1.06
CA LEU A 153 -13.37 1.50 -0.92
C LEU A 153 -12.19 1.91 -0.02
N ALA A 154 -11.75 3.18 -0.10
CA ALA A 154 -10.76 3.71 0.84
C ALA A 154 -11.29 3.77 2.27
N ALA A 155 -12.57 4.08 2.46
CA ALA A 155 -13.22 4.05 3.77
C ALA A 155 -13.30 2.64 4.37
N SER A 156 -13.35 1.60 3.52
CA SER A 156 -13.28 0.19 3.91
C SER A 156 -11.84 -0.29 4.19
N GLY A 157 -10.85 0.61 4.18
CA GLY A 157 -9.47 0.30 4.57
C GLY A 157 -8.52 0.00 3.41
N LEU A 158 -8.93 0.13 2.14
CA LEU A 158 -8.02 -0.05 1.01
C LEU A 158 -7.08 1.16 0.89
N GLY A 159 -5.78 0.88 0.91
CA GLY A 159 -4.75 1.89 0.64
C GLY A 159 -4.71 2.30 -0.84
N ARG A 160 -4.10 3.45 -1.13
CA ARG A 160 -4.01 4.01 -2.50
C ARG A 160 -3.36 3.04 -3.50
N ALA A 161 -2.32 2.32 -3.10
CA ALA A 161 -1.65 1.34 -3.95
C ALA A 161 -2.59 0.18 -4.30
N ALA A 162 -3.34 -0.34 -3.32
CA ALA A 162 -4.33 -1.39 -3.51
C ALA A 162 -5.44 -0.95 -4.47
N LEU A 163 -5.98 0.27 -4.29
CA LEU A 163 -7.02 0.82 -5.16
C LEU A 163 -6.58 0.94 -6.62
N VAL A 164 -5.37 1.48 -6.86
CA VAL A 164 -4.87 1.62 -8.24
C VAL A 164 -4.38 0.30 -8.83
N GLY A 165 -3.96 -0.65 -7.98
CA GLY A 165 -3.51 -1.97 -8.40
C GLY A 165 -4.64 -2.96 -8.71
N LEU A 166 -5.90 -2.59 -8.43
CA LEU A 166 -7.03 -3.48 -8.61
C LEU A 166 -7.36 -3.66 -10.10
N ASP A 167 -7.38 -4.91 -10.56
CA ASP A 167 -7.84 -5.30 -11.89
C ASP A 167 -9.20 -5.99 -11.81
N PHE A 168 -9.97 -5.92 -12.88
CA PHE A 168 -11.33 -6.47 -12.96
C PHE A 168 -11.34 -7.97 -12.67
N GLU A 169 -10.36 -8.70 -13.16
CA GLU A 169 -10.19 -10.15 -12.97
C GLU A 169 -10.03 -10.55 -11.51
N HIS A 170 -9.62 -9.57 -10.68
CA HIS A 170 -9.43 -9.73 -9.23
C HIS A 170 -10.63 -9.26 -8.40
N VAL A 171 -11.76 -8.95 -9.04
CA VAL A 171 -12.99 -8.50 -8.38
C VAL A 171 -14.08 -9.58 -8.54
N ARG A 172 -14.60 -10.05 -7.44
CA ARG A 172 -15.78 -10.92 -7.41
C ARG A 172 -16.86 -10.25 -6.57
N ILE A 173 -18.03 -10.02 -7.17
CA ILE A 173 -19.15 -9.37 -6.52
C ILE A 173 -20.29 -10.37 -6.40
N GLY A 174 -20.89 -10.43 -5.20
CA GLY A 174 -22.05 -11.27 -4.88
C GLY A 174 -23.02 -10.54 -3.97
N ASP A 175 -24.09 -11.23 -3.57
CA ASP A 175 -25.15 -10.65 -2.74
C ASP A 175 -24.65 -10.19 -1.36
N ALA A 176 -23.75 -10.95 -0.74
CA ALA A 176 -23.17 -10.64 0.56
C ALA A 176 -22.14 -9.49 0.53
N GLY A 177 -21.53 -9.22 -0.63
CA GLY A 177 -20.46 -8.23 -0.74
C GLY A 177 -19.55 -8.42 -1.94
N ALA A 178 -18.31 -7.93 -1.83
CA ALA A 178 -17.28 -8.11 -2.85
C ALA A 178 -16.02 -8.72 -2.24
N GLU A 179 -15.40 -9.66 -2.95
CA GLU A 179 -14.05 -10.16 -2.65
C GLU A 179 -13.06 -9.56 -3.65
N LEU A 180 -12.02 -8.93 -3.12
CA LEU A 180 -10.99 -8.28 -3.90
C LEU A 180 -9.65 -8.97 -3.66
N VAL A 181 -8.96 -9.36 -4.71
CA VAL A 181 -7.60 -9.89 -4.63
C VAL A 181 -6.63 -8.75 -4.90
N ILE A 182 -5.93 -8.31 -3.87
CA ILE A 182 -4.93 -7.24 -3.99
C ILE A 182 -3.57 -7.90 -4.25
N THR A 183 -3.09 -7.80 -5.48
CA THR A 183 -1.77 -8.31 -5.87
C THR A 183 -0.69 -7.33 -5.49
N ASP A 184 0.36 -7.79 -4.79
CA ASP A 184 1.56 -6.99 -4.60
C ASP A 184 2.32 -6.93 -5.93
N GLN A 185 2.58 -5.74 -6.44
CA GLN A 185 3.35 -5.52 -7.69
C GLN A 185 4.80 -6.04 -7.61
N ALA A 186 5.23 -6.50 -6.45
CA ALA A 186 6.57 -7.06 -6.19
C ALA A 186 6.64 -8.60 -6.33
N GLY A 187 5.63 -9.26 -6.88
CA GLY A 187 5.71 -10.67 -7.26
C GLY A 187 5.53 -11.68 -6.12
N GLY A 188 4.91 -11.32 -5.02
CA GLY A 188 4.63 -12.24 -3.91
C GLY A 188 3.18 -12.17 -3.48
N GLY A 189 2.41 -13.19 -3.73
CA GLY A 189 1.11 -13.52 -3.17
C GLY A 189 0.04 -12.41 -3.14
N GLY A 190 -1.15 -12.70 -3.62
CA GLY A 190 -2.30 -11.78 -3.50
C GLY A 190 -2.94 -11.85 -2.11
N ARG A 191 -3.28 -10.70 -1.52
CA ARG A 191 -4.08 -10.62 -0.30
C ARG A 191 -5.56 -10.51 -0.67
N ARG A 192 -6.41 -11.42 -0.17
CA ARG A 192 -7.86 -11.31 -0.31
C ARG A 192 -8.43 -10.33 0.72
N VAL A 193 -9.34 -9.49 0.28
CA VAL A 193 -10.04 -8.51 1.10
C VAL A 193 -11.53 -8.65 0.83
N ALA A 194 -12.30 -8.99 1.85
CA ALA A 194 -13.75 -9.01 1.77
C ALA A 194 -14.32 -7.64 2.14
N ILE A 195 -15.18 -7.11 1.30
CA ILE A 195 -15.92 -5.86 1.49
C ILE A 195 -17.39 -6.20 1.63
N LYS A 196 -17.97 -5.93 2.80
CA LYS A 196 -19.39 -6.18 3.05
C LYS A 196 -20.27 -5.13 2.37
N ARG A 197 -21.47 -5.53 1.93
CA ARG A 197 -22.50 -4.56 1.53
C ARG A 197 -22.97 -3.77 2.76
N ALA A 198 -23.19 -2.49 2.60
CA ALA A 198 -23.78 -1.65 3.62
C ALA A 198 -25.29 -1.55 3.39
N ALA A 199 -26.08 -1.46 4.48
CA ALA A 199 -27.53 -1.30 4.40
C ALA A 199 -27.91 0.02 3.69
N ASN A 200 -27.15 1.09 3.94
CA ASN A 200 -27.32 2.35 3.21
C ASN A 200 -26.64 2.25 1.84
N ARG A 201 -27.45 2.19 0.78
CA ARG A 201 -26.99 2.11 -0.61
C ARG A 201 -26.03 3.25 -1.00
N ASP A 202 -26.30 4.46 -0.49
CA ASP A 202 -25.49 5.64 -0.80
C ASP A 202 -24.09 5.60 -0.15
N ALA A 203 -23.93 4.87 0.93
CA ALA A 203 -22.67 4.66 1.62
C ALA A 203 -22.07 3.27 1.36
N CYS A 204 -22.68 2.46 0.48
CA CYS A 204 -22.25 1.10 0.20
C CYS A 204 -21.06 1.08 -0.77
N PRO A 205 -19.88 0.56 -0.35
CA PRO A 205 -18.70 0.48 -1.20
C PRO A 205 -18.88 -0.49 -2.37
N VAL A 206 -19.64 -1.57 -2.16
CA VAL A 206 -19.90 -2.58 -3.20
C VAL A 206 -20.82 -2.01 -4.27
N GLN A 207 -21.91 -1.34 -3.88
CA GLN A 207 -22.80 -0.67 -4.82
C GLN A 207 -22.09 0.39 -5.64
N ALA A 208 -21.24 1.20 -5.00
CA ALA A 208 -20.49 2.21 -5.72
C ALA A 208 -19.46 1.62 -6.70
N LEU A 209 -18.90 0.44 -6.39
CA LEU A 209 -18.02 -0.28 -7.29
C LEU A 209 -18.81 -0.84 -8.49
N GLU A 210 -19.99 -1.44 -8.27
CA GLU A 210 -20.89 -1.91 -9.31
C GLU A 210 -21.32 -0.78 -10.25
N ASP A 211 -21.78 0.34 -9.67
CA ASP A 211 -22.19 1.54 -10.43
C ASP A 211 -21.03 2.05 -11.31
N TRP A 212 -19.82 2.08 -10.76
CA TRP A 212 -18.63 2.48 -11.53
C TRP A 212 -18.29 1.50 -12.65
N LEU A 213 -18.28 0.18 -12.39
CA LEU A 213 -17.99 -0.83 -13.40
C LEU A 213 -19.00 -0.79 -14.53
N ALA A 214 -20.30 -0.67 -14.22
CA ALA A 214 -21.36 -0.54 -15.21
C ALA A 214 -21.21 0.75 -16.04
N MET A 215 -21.03 1.90 -15.41
CA MET A 215 -20.90 3.19 -16.09
C MET A 215 -19.62 3.28 -16.95
N SER A 216 -18.53 2.65 -16.52
CA SER A 216 -17.25 2.68 -17.23
C SER A 216 -17.13 1.62 -18.31
N GLY A 217 -18.04 0.66 -18.37
CA GLY A 217 -17.95 -0.50 -19.26
C GLY A 217 -16.70 -1.35 -19.01
N THR A 218 -16.17 -1.33 -17.78
CA THR A 218 -14.93 -2.07 -17.45
C THR A 218 -15.26 -3.56 -17.32
N SER A 219 -14.71 -4.38 -18.23
CA SER A 219 -14.87 -5.83 -18.26
C SER A 219 -13.54 -6.59 -18.20
N PHE A 220 -12.39 -5.88 -18.24
CA PHE A 220 -11.04 -6.43 -18.10
C PHE A 220 -10.04 -5.36 -17.68
N GLY A 221 -8.89 -5.79 -17.10
CA GLY A 221 -7.78 -4.93 -16.76
C GLY A 221 -8.08 -3.92 -15.63
N PRO A 222 -7.47 -2.73 -15.64
CA PRO A 222 -7.54 -1.80 -14.51
C PRO A 222 -8.96 -1.34 -14.19
N VAL A 223 -9.42 -1.60 -12.95
CA VAL A 223 -10.72 -1.11 -12.47
C VAL A 223 -10.78 0.41 -12.48
N PHE A 224 -9.73 1.09 -12.00
CA PHE A 224 -9.69 2.53 -11.95
C PHE A 224 -8.77 3.10 -13.01
N ARG A 225 -9.39 3.74 -14.01
CA ARG A 225 -8.73 4.37 -15.15
C ARG A 225 -8.77 5.89 -15.07
N LYS A 226 -7.88 6.54 -15.80
CA LYS A 226 -7.93 7.99 -15.97
C LYS A 226 -9.16 8.39 -16.74
N ILE A 227 -9.65 9.59 -16.47
CA ILE A 227 -10.68 10.28 -17.23
C ILE A 227 -10.07 11.59 -17.67
N ASP A 228 -10.13 11.88 -18.95
CA ASP A 228 -9.61 13.10 -19.53
C ASP A 228 -10.49 14.33 -19.18
N ARG A 229 -10.11 15.52 -19.68
CA ARG A 229 -10.83 16.76 -19.41
C ARG A 229 -12.20 16.82 -20.09
N TRP A 230 -12.42 16.01 -21.14
CA TRP A 230 -13.68 15.92 -21.87
C TRP A 230 -14.63 14.84 -21.32
N GLY A 231 -14.20 14.07 -20.36
CA GLY A 231 -14.98 13.01 -19.71
C GLY A 231 -14.78 11.62 -20.29
N ASN A 232 -13.83 11.41 -21.22
CA ASN A 232 -13.54 10.11 -21.81
C ASN A 232 -12.63 9.29 -20.89
N ILE A 233 -12.87 7.97 -20.87
CA ILE A 233 -12.06 7.03 -20.11
C ILE A 233 -10.83 6.64 -20.95
N GLU A 234 -9.63 6.94 -20.42
CA GLU A 234 -8.38 6.48 -21.02
C GLU A 234 -8.13 5.00 -20.70
N HIS A 235 -7.38 4.30 -21.56
CA HIS A 235 -6.92 2.92 -21.27
C HIS A 235 -5.91 2.85 -20.12
N ARG A 236 -5.35 3.98 -19.71
CA ARG A 236 -4.32 4.07 -18.69
C ARG A 236 -4.88 3.90 -17.27
N ARG A 237 -4.23 3.03 -16.49
CA ARG A 237 -4.45 2.88 -15.06
C ARG A 237 -4.30 4.23 -14.33
N LEU A 238 -5.16 4.47 -13.35
CA LEU A 238 -5.04 5.63 -12.46
C LEU A 238 -3.78 5.48 -11.58
N GLY A 239 -2.99 6.55 -11.43
CA GLY A 239 -1.82 6.54 -10.56
C GLY A 239 -2.15 6.90 -9.10
N THR A 240 -1.31 6.48 -8.16
CA THR A 240 -1.47 6.78 -6.71
C THR A 240 -1.51 8.28 -6.41
N ASP A 241 -0.78 9.10 -7.17
CA ASP A 241 -0.82 10.56 -7.06
C ASP A 241 -2.13 11.16 -7.58
N ALA A 242 -2.75 10.53 -8.59
CA ALA A 242 -4.07 10.95 -9.06
C ALA A 242 -5.13 10.69 -7.97
N VAL A 243 -5.09 9.54 -7.28
CA VAL A 243 -5.96 9.27 -6.13
C VAL A 243 -5.73 10.32 -5.04
N ARG A 244 -4.49 10.66 -4.72
CA ARG A 244 -4.18 11.73 -3.76
C ARG A 244 -4.80 13.06 -4.17
N ARG A 245 -4.67 13.46 -5.44
CA ARG A 245 -5.25 14.69 -5.98
C ARG A 245 -6.79 14.70 -5.93
N ILE A 246 -7.43 13.56 -6.19
CA ILE A 246 -8.88 13.39 -6.07
C ILE A 246 -9.31 13.63 -4.62
N LEU A 247 -8.66 13.00 -3.65
CA LEU A 247 -8.92 13.18 -2.22
C LEU A 247 -8.78 14.67 -1.81
N MET A 248 -7.70 15.32 -2.24
CA MET A 248 -7.45 16.74 -1.92
C MET A 248 -8.51 17.67 -2.54
N ARG A 249 -8.82 17.49 -3.84
CA ARG A 249 -9.82 18.29 -4.55
C ARG A 249 -11.22 18.21 -3.92
N ARG A 250 -11.63 17.00 -3.50
CA ARG A 250 -12.92 16.78 -2.83
C ARG A 250 -12.94 17.39 -1.43
N THR A 251 -11.79 17.46 -0.75
CA THR A 251 -11.67 18.16 0.54
C THR A 251 -11.86 19.67 0.40
N LEU A 252 -11.27 20.29 -0.63
CA LEU A 252 -11.31 21.75 -0.85
C LEU A 252 -12.67 22.28 -1.31
N ARG A 253 -13.42 21.53 -2.12
CA ARG A 253 -14.74 21.97 -2.61
C ARG A 253 -15.76 22.20 -1.50
N ARG A 254 -15.68 21.49 -0.38
CA ARG A 254 -16.60 21.64 0.76
C ARG A 254 -16.36 22.91 1.57
N GLY A 255 -15.15 23.48 1.55
CA GLY A 255 -14.87 24.76 2.23
C GLY A 255 -15.50 25.96 1.54
N ARG A 256 -15.84 25.87 0.25
CA ARG A 256 -16.44 26.98 -0.54
C ARG A 256 -17.97 27.00 -0.50
N THR A 257 -18.62 25.83 -0.32
CA THR A 257 -20.10 25.78 -0.23
C THR A 257 -20.62 26.14 1.15
N GLY A 258 -19.80 25.99 2.21
CA GLY A 258 -20.17 26.39 3.58
C GLY A 258 -20.11 27.91 3.84
N LYS A 259 -19.49 28.70 2.94
CA LYS A 259 -19.34 30.16 3.09
C LYS A 259 -20.42 30.96 2.32
N ALA A 260 -21.16 30.30 1.42
CA ALA A 260 -22.24 30.93 0.64
C ALA A 260 -23.65 30.79 1.28
N ALA A 261 -23.77 30.06 2.38
CA ALA A 261 -25.06 29.87 3.11
C ALA A 261 -25.14 30.68 4.42
N ALA A 262 -24.18 31.57 4.66
CA ALA A 262 -24.14 32.47 5.86
C ALA A 262 -23.94 33.94 5.48
N ALA A 263 -24.51 34.37 4.33
CA ALA A 263 -24.60 35.77 3.93
C ALA A 263 -26.04 36.08 3.51
#